data_f9bfe5ad66764515c33548f00ce59f6b
#
_entry.id   f9bfe5ad66764515c33548f00ce59f6b
#
_cell.length_a   1.000
_cell.length_b   1.000
_cell.length_c   1.000
_cell.angle_alpha   90.00
_cell.angle_beta   90.00
_cell.angle_gamma   90.00
#
_symmetry.space_group_name_H-M   'P 1'
#
loop_
_entity.id
_entity.type
_entity.pdbx_description
1 polymer ?
#
loop_
_entity_poly.entity_id
_entity_poly.type
_entity_poly.pdbx_seq_one_letter_code
_entity_poly.pdbx_strand_id
1 'polypeptide(L)'
;LALLLSEPAQVPEEKRQMSIVVGIGQNLNMREDQVPVPTATSALIQRGEPVDNHVVLNRMLTIFARRYREFVSVGGDPQKTLLCGQSLLDQARAATVTLGAEVSVHLPDGRIVTGVATDLDAQGRILIRDTTGAVQAYSVGDIEHLRPADGSYGNFYPALRQEDSPALTPSEITPNTSAKA
;
A
#
# COMPACT_ATOMS: atom_id res chain seq x y z
N LEU A 1 7.52 1.74 -2.39
CA LEU A 1 7.40 0.31 -2.04
C LEU A 1 7.03 0.22 -0.56
N ALA A 2 5.81 -0.22 -0.26
CA ALA A 2 5.42 -0.50 1.12
C ALA A 2 5.65 -1.99 1.39
N LEU A 3 6.53 -2.33 2.35
CA LEU A 3 6.70 -3.68 2.85
C LEU A 3 5.85 -3.82 4.11
N LEU A 4 4.82 -4.64 4.06
CA LEU A 4 4.04 -5.02 5.23
C LEU A 4 4.66 -6.28 5.83
N LEU A 5 5.31 -6.13 6.99
CA LEU A 5 5.71 -7.24 7.83
C LEU A 5 4.75 -7.31 9.01
N SER A 6 4.00 -8.39 9.14
CA SER A 6 3.14 -8.66 10.29
C SER A 6 3.79 -9.75 11.14
N GLU A 7 4.20 -9.42 12.37
CA GLU A 7 4.59 -10.41 13.36
C GLU A 7 3.51 -10.55 14.43
N PRO A 8 3.06 -11.77 14.77
CA PRO A 8 2.14 -11.98 15.88
C PRO A 8 2.88 -11.77 17.21
N ALA A 9 2.43 -10.80 18.01
CA ALA A 9 2.91 -10.65 19.38
C ALA A 9 2.32 -11.74 20.27
N GLN A 10 3.16 -12.39 21.07
CA GLN A 10 2.72 -13.38 22.06
C GLN A 10 1.97 -12.68 23.20
N VAL A 11 0.67 -12.90 23.30
CA VAL A 11 -0.20 -12.41 24.37
C VAL A 11 -0.75 -13.60 25.15
N PRO A 12 -0.86 -13.53 26.50
CA PRO A 12 -1.43 -14.62 27.32
C PRO A 12 -2.84 -15.01 26.86
N GLU A 13 -3.17 -16.28 26.99
CA GLU A 13 -4.33 -16.97 26.39
C GLU A 13 -5.72 -16.40 26.76
N GLU A 14 -5.82 -15.59 27.82
CA GLU A 14 -7.08 -15.05 28.35
C GLU A 14 -7.61 -13.80 27.61
N LYS A 15 -6.82 -13.16 26.76
CA LYS A 15 -7.25 -12.07 25.88
C LYS A 15 -6.56 -12.23 24.52
N ARG A 16 -7.12 -13.04 23.66
CA ARG A 16 -6.66 -13.15 22.26
C ARG A 16 -6.94 -11.85 21.46
N GLN A 17 -6.27 -10.79 21.84
CA GLN A 17 -6.07 -9.64 20.96
C GLN A 17 -4.78 -9.91 20.19
N MET A 18 -4.92 -10.18 18.91
CA MET A 18 -3.77 -10.34 18.02
C MET A 18 -3.21 -8.94 17.74
N SER A 19 -1.98 -8.67 18.15
CA SER A 19 -1.28 -7.44 17.81
C SER A 19 -0.50 -7.66 16.51
N ILE A 20 -0.62 -6.71 15.59
CA ILE A 20 0.08 -6.74 14.30
C ILE A 20 1.03 -5.55 14.27
N VAL A 21 2.31 -5.80 13.94
CA VAL A 21 3.29 -4.75 13.68
C VAL A 21 3.30 -4.48 12.17
N VAL A 22 3.05 -3.24 11.79
CA VAL A 22 3.05 -2.80 10.39
C VAL A 22 4.26 -1.90 10.14
N GLY A 23 5.17 -2.34 9.27
CA GLY A 23 6.30 -1.55 8.81
C GLY A 23 6.03 -0.93 7.43
N ILE A 24 6.26 0.38 7.28
CA ILE A 24 6.10 1.09 6.01
C ILE A 24 7.39 1.83 5.70
N GLY A 25 8.01 1.53 4.54
CA GLY A 25 9.19 2.22 4.03
C GLY A 25 8.85 3.10 2.83
N GLN A 26 9.33 4.33 2.81
CA GLN A 26 9.15 5.27 1.70
C GLN A 26 10.45 5.99 1.38
N ASN A 27 10.78 6.13 0.11
CA ASN A 27 11.86 6.98 -0.36
C ASN A 27 11.33 8.41 -0.49
N LEU A 28 11.63 9.27 0.47
CA LEU A 28 11.12 10.65 0.48
C LEU A 28 12.08 11.61 -0.24
N ASN A 29 13.30 11.74 0.24
CA ASN A 29 14.25 12.77 -0.21
C ASN A 29 15.53 12.17 -0.84
N MET A 30 15.46 10.96 -1.39
CA MET A 30 16.56 10.38 -2.17
C MET A 30 16.67 11.07 -3.52
N ARG A 31 17.90 11.42 -3.91
CA ARG A 31 18.20 11.93 -5.26
C ARG A 31 18.39 10.77 -6.25
N GLU A 32 18.41 11.07 -7.54
CA GLU A 32 18.60 10.07 -8.60
C GLU A 32 19.88 9.24 -8.43
N ASP A 33 20.95 9.86 -7.94
CA ASP A 33 22.23 9.20 -7.67
C ASP A 33 22.21 8.28 -6.43
N GLN A 34 21.16 8.31 -5.63
CA GLN A 34 21.00 7.56 -4.37
C GLN A 34 20.01 6.41 -4.47
N VAL A 35 19.21 6.34 -5.52
CA VAL A 35 18.24 5.23 -5.67
C VAL A 35 18.97 3.92 -6.01
N PRO A 36 18.57 2.79 -5.38
CA PRO A 36 19.35 1.54 -5.46
C PRO A 36 19.25 0.84 -6.82
N VAL A 37 18.20 1.15 -7.60
CA VAL A 37 17.96 0.55 -8.92
C VAL A 37 17.30 1.59 -9.84
N PRO A 38 17.46 1.49 -11.17
CA PRO A 38 16.92 2.48 -12.12
C PRO A 38 15.40 2.66 -12.08
N THR A 39 14.68 1.64 -11.62
CA THR A 39 13.20 1.66 -11.47
C THR A 39 12.74 2.23 -10.14
N ALA A 40 13.66 2.52 -9.19
CA ALA A 40 13.32 3.15 -7.93
C ALA A 40 13.16 4.66 -8.11
N THR A 41 12.28 5.25 -7.31
CA THR A 41 12.06 6.69 -7.29
C THR A 41 11.90 7.19 -5.84
N SER A 42 11.78 8.50 -5.67
CA SER A 42 11.48 9.15 -4.40
C SER A 42 10.45 10.27 -4.59
N ALA A 43 9.89 10.77 -3.49
CA ALA A 43 9.01 11.92 -3.54
C ALA A 43 9.74 13.16 -4.09
N LEU A 44 11.01 13.37 -3.73
CA LEU A 44 11.86 14.44 -4.26
C LEU A 44 11.99 14.35 -5.80
N ILE A 45 12.31 13.17 -6.34
CA ILE A 45 12.47 12.97 -7.79
C ILE A 45 11.15 13.25 -8.51
N GLN A 46 10.03 12.79 -7.98
CA GLN A 46 8.73 12.94 -8.62
C GLN A 46 8.15 14.36 -8.52
N ARG A 47 8.45 15.09 -7.45
CA ARG A 47 7.93 16.45 -7.21
C ARG A 47 8.88 17.56 -7.67
N GLY A 48 10.18 17.25 -7.78
CA GLY A 48 11.23 18.23 -8.02
C GLY A 48 11.62 19.06 -6.79
N GLU A 49 11.02 18.83 -5.62
CA GLU A 49 11.27 19.56 -4.38
C GLU A 49 11.27 18.62 -3.16
N PRO A 50 12.08 18.90 -2.12
CA PRO A 50 12.10 18.12 -0.90
C PRO A 50 10.76 18.14 -0.18
N VAL A 51 10.45 17.05 0.52
CA VAL A 51 9.29 16.92 1.40
C VAL A 51 9.72 16.89 2.86
N ASP A 52 8.90 17.48 3.75
CA ASP A 52 9.10 17.37 5.19
C ASP A 52 8.67 15.97 5.66
N ASN A 53 9.64 15.19 6.16
CA ASN A 53 9.41 13.82 6.63
C ASN A 53 8.40 13.77 7.78
N HIS A 54 8.37 14.77 8.67
CA HIS A 54 7.43 14.83 9.79
C HIS A 54 6.01 15.08 9.32
N VAL A 55 5.84 15.95 8.34
CA VAL A 55 4.52 16.22 7.73
C VAL A 55 4.00 14.95 7.05
N VAL A 56 4.83 14.26 6.27
CA VAL A 56 4.45 13.00 5.61
C VAL A 56 4.08 11.93 6.64
N LEU A 57 4.90 11.75 7.69
CA LEU A 57 4.66 10.78 8.75
C LEU A 57 3.35 11.07 9.48
N ASN A 58 3.12 12.31 9.91
CA ASN A 58 1.91 12.70 10.64
C ASN A 58 0.66 12.47 9.79
N ARG A 59 0.70 12.83 8.51
CA ARG A 59 -0.42 12.62 7.60
C ARG A 59 -0.70 11.12 7.38
N MET A 60 0.34 10.33 7.18
CA MET A 60 0.24 8.88 7.02
C MET A 60 -0.39 8.23 8.27
N LEU A 61 0.11 8.56 9.47
CA LEU A 61 -0.42 8.02 10.73
C LEU A 61 -1.87 8.44 10.97
N THR A 62 -2.23 9.68 10.66
CA THR A 62 -3.60 10.20 10.79
C THR A 62 -4.55 9.43 9.87
N ILE A 63 -4.18 9.23 8.60
CA ILE A 63 -4.98 8.48 7.64
C ILE A 63 -5.09 7.02 8.07
N PHE A 64 -3.98 6.39 8.47
CA PHE A 64 -3.95 5.01 8.94
C PHE A 64 -4.87 4.81 10.14
N ALA A 65 -4.75 5.66 11.18
CA ALA A 65 -5.57 5.56 12.38
C ALA A 65 -7.07 5.74 12.09
N ARG A 66 -7.42 6.62 11.14
CA ARG A 66 -8.80 6.77 10.69
C ARG A 66 -9.31 5.51 9.99
N ARG A 67 -8.56 5.00 9.01
CA ARG A 67 -8.92 3.81 8.26
C ARG A 67 -9.01 2.56 9.14
N TYR A 68 -8.10 2.42 10.07
CA TYR A 68 -8.10 1.32 11.02
C TYR A 68 -9.36 1.36 11.91
N ARG A 69 -9.74 2.54 12.43
CA ARG A 69 -10.99 2.68 13.21
C ARG A 69 -12.23 2.35 12.39
N GLU A 70 -12.31 2.83 11.14
CA GLU A 70 -13.39 2.48 10.22
C GLU A 70 -13.47 0.97 9.98
N PHE A 71 -12.33 0.32 9.76
CA PHE A 71 -12.24 -1.13 9.57
C PHE A 71 -12.69 -1.92 10.80
N VAL A 72 -12.24 -1.51 11.98
CA VAL A 72 -12.69 -2.12 13.25
C VAL A 72 -14.19 -1.92 13.46
N SER A 73 -14.75 -0.77 13.10
CA SER A 73 -16.19 -0.47 13.27
C SER A 73 -17.11 -1.40 12.46
N VAL A 74 -16.60 -1.98 11.38
CA VAL A 74 -17.31 -2.98 10.56
C VAL A 74 -16.93 -4.42 10.92
N GLY A 75 -16.29 -4.62 12.07
CA GLY A 75 -15.91 -5.94 12.59
C GLY A 75 -14.69 -6.54 11.89
N GLY A 76 -13.85 -5.73 11.23
CA GLY A 76 -12.68 -6.20 10.50
C GLY A 76 -13.01 -6.88 9.17
N ASP A 77 -14.21 -6.68 8.64
CA ASP A 77 -14.63 -7.24 7.36
C ASP A 77 -14.27 -6.28 6.21
N PRO A 78 -13.30 -6.62 5.34
CA PRO A 78 -12.84 -5.74 4.27
C PRO A 78 -13.87 -5.51 3.17
N GLN A 79 -14.94 -6.33 3.11
CA GLN A 79 -15.99 -6.23 2.09
C GLN A 79 -17.14 -5.33 2.54
N LYS A 80 -17.22 -5.00 3.82
CA LYS A 80 -18.28 -4.10 4.32
C LYS A 80 -18.03 -2.67 3.92
N THR A 81 -19.12 -2.01 3.53
CA THR A 81 -19.11 -0.58 3.17
C THR A 81 -18.77 0.28 4.37
N LEU A 82 -17.77 1.13 4.22
CA LEU A 82 -17.34 2.13 5.18
C LEU A 82 -18.16 3.44 5.03
N LEU A 83 -17.93 4.40 5.92
CA LEU A 83 -18.63 5.70 5.90
C LEU A 83 -18.45 6.47 4.58
N CYS A 84 -17.37 6.22 3.85
CA CYS A 84 -17.12 6.82 2.53
C CYS A 84 -17.95 6.20 1.38
N GLY A 85 -18.80 5.21 1.64
CA GLY A 85 -19.62 4.53 0.64
C GLY A 85 -18.92 3.40 -0.12
N GLN A 86 -17.66 3.10 0.18
CA GLN A 86 -16.89 2.02 -0.44
C GLN A 86 -16.35 1.07 0.62
N SER A 87 -16.15 -0.20 0.28
CA SER A 87 -15.45 -1.13 1.15
C SER A 87 -13.94 -0.91 1.14
N LEU A 88 -13.22 -1.42 2.15
CA LEU A 88 -11.77 -1.37 2.15
C LEU A 88 -11.18 -2.16 0.97
N LEU A 89 -11.80 -3.29 0.63
CA LEU A 89 -11.38 -4.12 -0.49
C LEU A 89 -11.55 -3.39 -1.83
N ASP A 90 -12.66 -2.67 -2.04
CA ASP A 90 -12.86 -1.89 -3.27
C ASP A 90 -11.85 -0.76 -3.40
N GLN A 91 -11.52 -0.08 -2.30
CA GLN A 91 -10.47 0.93 -2.29
C GLN A 91 -9.09 0.34 -2.58
N ALA A 92 -8.78 -0.86 -2.04
CA ALA A 92 -7.54 -1.56 -2.33
C ALA A 92 -7.46 -1.95 -3.81
N ARG A 93 -8.54 -2.48 -4.39
CA ARG A 93 -8.64 -2.79 -5.82
C ARG A 93 -8.39 -1.56 -6.69
N ALA A 94 -9.06 -0.46 -6.38
CA ALA A 94 -8.90 0.79 -7.13
C ALA A 94 -7.49 1.37 -7.05
N ALA A 95 -6.77 1.14 -5.94
CA ALA A 95 -5.40 1.61 -5.75
C ALA A 95 -4.34 0.63 -6.29
N THR A 96 -4.72 -0.59 -6.68
CA THR A 96 -3.79 -1.62 -7.15
C THR A 96 -3.62 -1.51 -8.67
N VAL A 97 -2.58 -0.79 -9.07
CA VAL A 97 -2.25 -0.55 -10.50
C VAL A 97 -1.90 -1.82 -11.28
N THR A 98 -1.58 -2.91 -10.59
CA THR A 98 -1.23 -4.19 -11.18
C THR A 98 -2.44 -4.95 -11.72
N LEU A 99 -3.66 -4.62 -11.27
CA LEU A 99 -4.87 -5.29 -11.76
C LEU A 99 -5.12 -4.98 -13.24
N GLY A 100 -5.41 -6.02 -14.00
CA GLY A 100 -5.55 -5.97 -15.45
C GLY A 100 -4.24 -6.12 -16.23
N ALA A 101 -3.10 -6.10 -15.54
CA ALA A 101 -1.80 -6.24 -16.17
C ALA A 101 -1.34 -7.69 -16.26
N GLU A 102 -0.51 -7.98 -17.25
CA GLU A 102 0.28 -9.20 -17.33
C GLU A 102 1.44 -9.11 -16.32
N VAL A 103 1.55 -10.10 -15.45
CA VAL A 103 2.50 -10.11 -14.34
C VAL A 103 3.31 -11.40 -14.31
N SER A 104 4.52 -11.29 -13.76
CA SER A 104 5.40 -12.40 -13.45
C SER A 104 5.59 -12.49 -11.94
N VAL A 105 5.22 -13.63 -11.34
CA VAL A 105 5.32 -13.90 -9.91
C VAL A 105 6.44 -14.89 -9.67
N HIS A 106 7.43 -14.49 -8.89
CA HIS A 106 8.52 -15.36 -8.46
C HIS A 106 8.17 -15.93 -7.09
N LEU A 107 8.12 -17.25 -7.01
CA LEU A 107 7.80 -17.98 -5.79
C LEU A 107 9.10 -18.39 -5.06
N PRO A 108 9.04 -18.59 -3.73
CA PRO A 108 10.20 -18.97 -2.93
C PRO A 108 10.85 -20.30 -3.33
N ASP A 109 10.09 -21.17 -4.00
CA ASP A 109 10.59 -22.45 -4.54
C ASP A 109 11.30 -22.33 -5.89
N GLY A 110 11.50 -21.08 -6.38
CA GLY A 110 12.14 -20.75 -7.66
C GLY A 110 11.23 -20.85 -8.88
N ARG A 111 9.96 -21.23 -8.71
CA ARG A 111 9.00 -21.23 -9.82
C ARG A 111 8.61 -19.80 -10.20
N ILE A 112 8.39 -19.60 -11.48
CA ILE A 112 7.87 -18.35 -12.02
C ILE A 112 6.49 -18.63 -12.62
N VAL A 113 5.49 -17.88 -12.17
CA VAL A 113 4.13 -17.94 -12.71
C VAL A 113 3.85 -16.66 -13.46
N THR A 114 3.44 -16.78 -14.72
CA THR A 114 3.02 -15.62 -15.55
C THR A 114 1.53 -15.69 -15.81
N GLY A 115 0.88 -14.55 -15.84
CA GLY A 115 -0.55 -14.45 -16.10
C GLY A 115 -1.07 -13.03 -15.92
N VAL A 116 -2.37 -12.87 -16.02
CA VAL A 116 -3.04 -11.59 -15.81
C VAL A 116 -3.52 -11.48 -14.37
N ALA A 117 -3.12 -10.44 -13.67
CA ALA A 117 -3.65 -10.10 -12.35
C ALA A 117 -5.10 -9.63 -12.49
N THR A 118 -6.07 -10.42 -12.00
CA THR A 118 -7.49 -10.18 -12.28
C THR A 118 -8.23 -9.49 -11.15
N ASP A 119 -7.85 -9.74 -9.89
CA ASP A 119 -8.56 -9.20 -8.73
C ASP A 119 -7.73 -9.33 -7.44
N LEU A 120 -8.28 -8.77 -6.34
CA LEU A 120 -7.90 -9.07 -4.96
C LEU A 120 -9.05 -9.79 -4.27
N ASP A 121 -8.76 -10.87 -3.55
CA ASP A 121 -9.76 -11.54 -2.73
C ASP A 121 -9.97 -10.86 -1.35
N ALA A 122 -10.92 -11.38 -0.56
CA ALA A 122 -11.24 -10.83 0.76
C ALA A 122 -10.10 -10.93 1.77
N GLN A 123 -9.08 -11.73 1.53
CA GLN A 123 -7.87 -11.85 2.32
C GLN A 123 -6.73 -10.95 1.81
N GLY A 124 -6.99 -10.16 0.76
CA GLY A 124 -5.99 -9.29 0.11
C GLY A 124 -4.98 -10.05 -0.75
N ARG A 125 -5.26 -11.32 -1.10
CA ARG A 125 -4.41 -12.09 -2.00
C ARG A 125 -4.69 -11.66 -3.44
N ILE A 126 -3.64 -11.57 -4.25
CA ILE A 126 -3.78 -11.28 -5.68
C ILE A 126 -4.24 -12.52 -6.44
N LEU A 127 -5.25 -12.38 -7.27
CA LEU A 127 -5.76 -13.43 -8.15
C LEU A 127 -5.09 -13.30 -9.52
N ILE A 128 -4.43 -14.36 -9.97
CA ILE A 128 -3.75 -14.40 -11.26
C ILE A 128 -4.38 -15.48 -12.11
N ARG A 129 -4.78 -15.10 -13.33
CA ARG A 129 -5.26 -16.00 -14.35
C ARG A 129 -4.09 -16.36 -15.26
N ASP A 130 -3.74 -17.64 -15.30
CA ASP A 130 -2.69 -18.14 -16.17
C ASP A 130 -3.14 -18.28 -17.64
N THR A 131 -2.23 -18.74 -18.50
CA THR A 131 -2.48 -18.95 -19.93
C THR A 131 -3.47 -20.08 -20.23
N THR A 132 -3.74 -20.96 -19.25
CA THR A 132 -4.75 -22.02 -19.36
C THR A 132 -6.15 -21.53 -18.99
N GLY A 133 -6.27 -20.33 -18.43
CA GLY A 133 -7.49 -19.74 -17.90
C GLY A 133 -7.74 -20.08 -16.42
N ALA A 134 -6.87 -20.85 -15.78
CA ALA A 134 -6.99 -21.14 -14.36
C ALA A 134 -6.64 -19.90 -13.52
N VAL A 135 -7.42 -19.66 -12.45
CA VAL A 135 -7.21 -18.56 -11.53
C VAL A 135 -6.69 -19.09 -10.21
N GLN A 136 -5.55 -18.56 -9.77
CA GLN A 136 -4.93 -18.93 -8.51
C GLN A 136 -4.68 -17.67 -7.65
N ALA A 137 -4.88 -17.80 -6.32
CA ALA A 137 -4.63 -16.75 -5.35
C ALA A 137 -3.21 -16.87 -4.78
N TYR A 138 -2.50 -15.74 -4.72
CA TYR A 138 -1.16 -15.64 -4.17
C TYR A 138 -1.13 -14.64 -3.04
N SER A 139 -0.63 -15.04 -1.86
CA SER A 139 -0.39 -14.13 -0.73
C SER A 139 1.02 -13.55 -0.79
N VAL A 140 1.23 -12.45 -0.05
CA VAL A 140 2.55 -11.77 0.01
C VAL A 140 3.66 -12.73 0.51
N GLY A 141 3.32 -13.67 1.40
CA GLY A 141 4.27 -14.67 1.89
C GLY A 141 4.66 -15.73 0.86
N ASP A 142 3.87 -15.87 -0.22
CA ASP A 142 4.11 -16.81 -1.31
C ASP A 142 4.82 -16.17 -2.51
N ILE A 143 5.14 -14.87 -2.42
CA ILE A 143 5.67 -14.09 -3.53
C ILE A 143 7.00 -13.46 -3.13
N GLU A 144 8.09 -13.81 -3.82
CA GLU A 144 9.36 -13.07 -3.73
C GLU A 144 9.29 -11.76 -4.50
N HIS A 145 8.79 -11.82 -5.74
CA HIS A 145 8.65 -10.65 -6.62
C HIS A 145 7.38 -10.74 -7.45
N LEU A 146 6.64 -9.62 -7.51
CA LEU A 146 5.58 -9.39 -8.47
C LEU A 146 6.00 -8.25 -9.38
N ARG A 147 6.10 -8.49 -10.66
CA ARG A 147 6.51 -7.48 -11.66
C ARG A 147 5.61 -7.54 -12.88
N PRO A 148 5.42 -6.41 -13.59
CA PRO A 148 4.88 -6.45 -14.95
C PRO A 148 5.71 -7.39 -15.82
N ALA A 149 5.07 -8.16 -16.69
CA ALA A 149 5.76 -9.15 -17.53
C ALA A 149 6.80 -8.53 -18.48
N ASP A 150 6.58 -7.27 -18.88
CA ASP A 150 7.49 -6.48 -19.70
C ASP A 150 8.62 -5.79 -18.91
N GLY A 151 8.65 -5.95 -17.58
CA GLY A 151 9.62 -5.31 -16.69
C GLY A 151 9.45 -3.80 -16.52
N SER A 152 8.44 -3.18 -17.16
CA SER A 152 8.21 -1.75 -17.11
C SER A 152 7.18 -1.37 -16.05
N TYR A 153 7.53 -0.41 -15.20
CA TYR A 153 6.57 0.28 -14.32
C TYR A 153 6.05 1.58 -14.95
N GLY A 154 6.58 1.98 -16.13
CA GLY A 154 6.40 3.31 -16.70
C GLY A 154 4.97 3.66 -17.12
N ASN A 155 4.12 2.66 -17.42
CA ASN A 155 2.76 2.90 -17.88
C ASN A 155 1.69 2.65 -16.83
N PHE A 156 2.09 2.23 -15.61
CA PHE A 156 1.17 1.87 -14.53
C PHE A 156 0.78 3.04 -13.62
N TYR A 157 1.45 4.17 -13.73
CA TYR A 157 1.02 5.38 -13.03
C TYR A 157 0.18 6.23 -14.00
N PRO A 158 -1.16 6.14 -13.97
CA PRO A 158 -1.95 7.25 -14.50
C PRO A 158 -1.45 8.47 -13.74
N ALA A 159 -1.07 9.51 -14.46
CA ALA A 159 -0.66 10.77 -13.86
C ALA A 159 -1.62 11.05 -12.69
N LEU A 160 -1.10 11.08 -11.46
CA LEU A 160 -1.89 11.39 -10.30
C LEU A 160 -2.61 12.69 -10.65
N ARG A 161 -3.93 12.61 -10.88
CA ARG A 161 -4.72 13.78 -11.23
C ARG A 161 -4.53 14.75 -10.09
N GLN A 162 -4.03 15.93 -10.40
CA GLN A 162 -3.85 17.05 -9.45
C GLN A 162 -5.17 17.47 -8.80
N GLU A 163 -6.29 16.89 -9.21
CA GLU A 163 -7.64 17.28 -8.80
C GLU A 163 -8.10 16.67 -7.47
N ASP A 164 -7.43 15.65 -6.93
CA ASP A 164 -7.85 14.97 -5.69
C ASP A 164 -6.96 15.27 -4.46
N SER A 165 -6.05 16.21 -4.54
CA SER A 165 -5.37 16.74 -3.36
C SER A 165 -6.18 17.93 -2.82
N PRO A 166 -6.89 17.78 -1.69
CA PRO A 166 -7.45 18.95 -1.02
C PRO A 166 -6.27 19.85 -0.67
N ALA A 167 -6.22 21.03 -1.28
CA ALA A 167 -5.25 22.06 -0.97
C ALA A 167 -5.34 22.33 0.55
N LEU A 168 -4.25 22.07 1.26
CA LEU A 168 -4.13 22.48 2.66
C LEU A 168 -4.12 24.02 2.65
N THR A 169 -5.18 24.62 3.17
CA THR A 169 -5.18 26.06 3.41
C THR A 169 -4.18 26.38 4.52
N PRO A 170 -3.44 27.49 4.42
CA PRO A 170 -2.43 27.89 5.42
C PRO A 170 -2.93 28.03 6.86
N SER A 171 -4.25 28.02 7.08
CA SER A 171 -4.89 28.15 8.38
C SER A 171 -4.91 26.86 9.23
N GLU A 172 -4.53 25.72 8.69
CA GLU A 172 -4.50 24.44 9.43
C GLU A 172 -3.12 24.09 10.02
N ILE A 173 -2.14 24.97 9.84
CA ILE A 173 -0.78 24.83 10.38
C ILE A 173 -0.59 25.84 11.52
N THR A 174 -1.39 25.76 12.58
CA THR A 174 -1.05 26.45 13.82
C THR A 174 -0.27 25.46 14.70
N PRO A 175 1.01 25.78 15.07
CA PRO A 175 1.71 25.01 16.08
C PRO A 175 1.01 25.18 17.42
N ASN A 176 0.63 24.06 18.04
CA ASN A 176 0.10 24.03 19.40
C ASN A 176 1.20 24.49 20.39
N THR A 177 1.23 25.80 20.67
CA THR A 177 2.11 26.42 21.66
C THR A 177 1.42 26.40 23.03
N SER A 178 1.22 25.23 23.62
CA SER A 178 0.73 25.10 24.99
C SER A 178 1.45 23.94 25.70
N ALA A 179 2.70 24.17 26.03
CA ALA A 179 3.42 23.39 27.04
C ALA A 179 4.46 24.29 27.72
N LYS A 180 3.99 25.16 28.62
CA LYS A 180 4.81 25.73 29.70
C LYS A 180 3.88 26.17 30.84
N ALA A 181 3.82 25.37 31.87
CA ALA A 181 3.78 25.72 33.29
C ALA A 181 3.95 24.43 34.08
#